data_0b078d95cf5291d19a6484dd0ecddd10
#
_entry.id   0b078d95cf5291d19a6484dd0ecddd10
#
_cell.length_a   1.000
_cell.length_b   1.000
_cell.length_c   1.000
_cell.angle_alpha   90.00
_cell.angle_beta   90.00
_cell.angle_gamma   90.00
#
_symmetry.space_group_name_H-M   'P 1'
#
loop_
_entity.id
_entity.type
_entity.pdbx_description
1 polymer ?
#
loop_
_entity_poly.entity_id
_entity_poly.type
_entity_poly.pdbx_seq_one_letter_code
_entity_poly.pdbx_strand_id
1 'polypeptide(L)'
;MKLIYTASQVREAEKPYIEAADYDGYLMQRAADAVAAEAQELLHGTENAKILLLIGPGNNGADTIYAGARLSAKGHRVDAVIFDPSEKNLELIAREGGEGTRVLDPEHTLEHLTGYDLTIDGILGTGSSGAVRGSAGEYLGVLRAAQLDGKLGAVLAVDTPSGVDNNRGTVHEPSLRADRTVTFIGHKLPAGTCHSVHSGDIKLYDLGVPEALNSHKPALRVLDREDYRELIEVPDEHSHKYTRGVLGMLTGSF
;
A
#
# COMPACT_ATOMS: atom_id res chain seq x y z
N MET A 1 6.08 19.74 1.81
CA MET A 1 4.70 19.49 2.30
C MET A 1 4.06 18.33 1.55
N LYS A 2 3.49 17.34 2.27
CA LYS A 2 2.81 16.19 1.67
C LYS A 2 1.30 16.43 1.67
N LEU A 3 0.66 16.30 0.50
CA LEU A 3 -0.80 16.43 0.34
C LEU A 3 -1.44 15.06 0.53
N ILE A 4 -2.48 15.00 1.35
CA ILE A 4 -3.19 13.78 1.69
C ILE A 4 -4.65 13.89 1.23
N TYR A 5 -5.15 12.85 0.58
CA TYR A 5 -6.47 12.79 0.02
C TYR A 5 -7.29 11.64 0.61
N THR A 6 -8.59 11.73 0.53
CA THR A 6 -9.47 10.58 0.86
C THR A 6 -9.44 9.56 -0.27
N ALA A 7 -9.78 8.31 0.07
CA ALA A 7 -9.96 7.26 -0.93
C ALA A 7 -10.99 7.63 -2.03
N SER A 8 -12.03 8.37 -1.65
CA SER A 8 -13.06 8.86 -2.59
C SER A 8 -12.47 9.85 -3.58
N GLN A 9 -11.69 10.84 -3.10
CA GLN A 9 -11.05 11.83 -3.96
C GLN A 9 -10.09 11.19 -4.97
N VAL A 10 -9.31 10.20 -4.53
CA VAL A 10 -8.40 9.50 -5.45
C VAL A 10 -9.18 8.73 -6.51
N ARG A 11 -10.25 8.01 -6.14
CA ARG A 11 -11.12 7.31 -7.11
C ARG A 11 -11.82 8.26 -8.07
N GLU A 12 -12.31 9.39 -7.59
CA GLU A 12 -12.93 10.42 -8.43
C GLU A 12 -11.92 11.02 -9.42
N ALA A 13 -10.68 11.24 -8.99
CA ALA A 13 -9.60 11.74 -9.82
C ALA A 13 -9.17 10.73 -10.89
N GLU A 14 -9.23 9.43 -10.59
CA GLU A 14 -8.89 8.33 -11.51
C GLU A 14 -9.98 8.09 -12.58
N LYS A 15 -11.24 8.30 -12.21
CA LYS A 15 -12.40 7.96 -13.02
C LYS A 15 -12.38 8.48 -14.47
N PRO A 16 -12.04 9.76 -14.74
CA PRO A 16 -12.01 10.27 -16.12
C PRO A 16 -11.03 9.52 -17.03
N TYR A 17 -9.94 9.00 -16.46
CA TYR A 17 -8.92 8.26 -17.22
C TYR A 17 -9.37 6.83 -17.51
N ILE A 18 -10.03 6.16 -16.55
CA ILE A 18 -10.54 4.79 -16.72
C ILE A 18 -11.75 4.76 -17.66
N GLU A 19 -12.60 5.77 -17.64
CA GLU A 19 -13.80 5.87 -18.47
C GLU A 19 -13.52 6.45 -19.87
N ALA A 20 -12.28 6.83 -20.19
CA ALA A 20 -11.91 7.31 -21.51
C ALA A 20 -12.12 6.22 -22.55
N ALA A 21 -12.64 6.61 -23.72
CA ALA A 21 -13.00 5.65 -24.78
C ALA A 21 -11.79 4.87 -25.34
N ASP A 22 -10.60 5.39 -25.19
CA ASP A 22 -9.32 4.82 -25.62
C ASP A 22 -8.52 4.18 -24.46
N TYR A 23 -9.15 3.99 -23.28
CA TYR A 23 -8.49 3.36 -22.15
C TYR A 23 -8.16 1.89 -22.43
N ASP A 24 -6.89 1.59 -22.45
CA ASP A 24 -6.32 0.26 -22.75
C ASP A 24 -5.84 -0.50 -21.49
N GLY A 25 -6.13 0.01 -20.29
CA GLY A 25 -5.68 -0.60 -19.03
C GLY A 25 -4.30 -0.12 -18.55
N TYR A 26 -3.76 0.94 -19.15
CA TYR A 26 -2.40 1.41 -18.85
C TYR A 26 -2.15 1.78 -17.38
N LEU A 27 -3.15 2.28 -16.65
CA LEU A 27 -3.00 2.61 -15.22
C LEU A 27 -2.68 1.37 -14.40
N MET A 28 -3.40 0.27 -14.63
CA MET A 28 -3.16 -1.01 -13.98
C MET A 28 -1.78 -1.58 -14.34
N GLN A 29 -1.38 -1.48 -15.60
CA GLN A 29 -0.05 -1.93 -16.02
C GLN A 29 1.06 -1.13 -15.34
N ARG A 30 0.93 0.19 -15.23
CA ARG A 30 1.88 1.06 -14.53
C ARG A 30 1.88 0.82 -13.03
N ALA A 31 0.72 0.56 -12.42
CA ALA A 31 0.63 0.17 -11.02
C ALA A 31 1.40 -1.13 -10.75
N ALA A 32 1.18 -2.14 -11.59
CA ALA A 32 1.89 -3.41 -11.48
C ALA A 32 3.41 -3.28 -11.73
N ASP A 33 3.83 -2.40 -12.67
CA ASP A 33 5.25 -2.09 -12.88
C ASP A 33 5.88 -1.48 -11.64
N ALA A 34 5.18 -0.53 -10.99
CA ALA A 34 5.63 0.10 -9.76
C ALA A 34 5.75 -0.92 -8.62
N VAL A 35 4.75 -1.78 -8.43
CA VAL A 35 4.79 -2.85 -7.42
C VAL A 35 5.96 -3.80 -7.66
N ALA A 36 6.16 -4.24 -8.90
CA ALA A 36 7.26 -5.13 -9.25
C ALA A 36 8.64 -4.48 -9.06
N ALA A 37 8.77 -3.18 -9.36
CA ALA A 37 10.00 -2.43 -9.14
C ALA A 37 10.34 -2.33 -7.65
N GLU A 38 9.37 -1.95 -6.82
CA GLU A 38 9.57 -1.81 -5.37
C GLU A 38 9.78 -3.17 -4.67
N ALA A 39 9.19 -4.24 -5.21
CA ALA A 39 9.47 -5.61 -4.77
C ALA A 39 10.94 -5.99 -5.02
N GLN A 40 11.48 -5.66 -6.20
CA GLN A 40 12.90 -5.89 -6.53
C GLN A 40 13.84 -5.11 -5.59
N GLU A 41 13.49 -3.85 -5.27
CA GLU A 41 14.26 -3.04 -4.32
C GLU A 41 14.29 -3.69 -2.93
N LEU A 42 13.14 -4.21 -2.44
CA LEU A 42 13.07 -4.89 -1.14
C LEU A 42 13.85 -6.22 -1.12
N LEU A 43 13.97 -6.88 -2.25
CA LEU A 43 14.74 -8.12 -2.37
C LEU A 43 16.25 -7.89 -2.40
N HIS A 44 16.74 -6.64 -2.49
CA HIS A 44 18.15 -6.27 -2.40
C HIS A 44 19.10 -7.11 -3.30
N GLY A 45 18.63 -7.48 -4.50
CA GLY A 45 19.41 -8.28 -5.44
C GLY A 45 19.39 -9.79 -5.15
N THR A 46 18.53 -10.28 -4.27
CA THR A 46 18.35 -11.72 -4.04
C THR A 46 17.85 -12.38 -5.34
N GLU A 47 18.65 -13.28 -5.89
CA GLU A 47 18.27 -14.08 -7.05
C GLU A 47 17.38 -15.26 -6.64
N ASN A 48 16.47 -15.68 -7.51
CA ASN A 48 15.53 -16.79 -7.27
C ASN A 48 14.76 -16.70 -5.95
N ALA A 49 14.46 -15.47 -5.50
CA ALA A 49 13.71 -15.24 -4.27
C ALA A 49 12.35 -15.95 -4.29
N LYS A 50 11.90 -16.38 -3.13
CA LYS A 50 10.55 -16.91 -2.93
C LYS A 50 9.60 -15.78 -2.56
N ILE A 51 8.57 -15.58 -3.36
CA ILE A 51 7.59 -14.49 -3.20
C ILE A 51 6.21 -15.08 -2.99
N LEU A 52 5.52 -14.62 -1.94
CA LEU A 52 4.13 -14.96 -1.67
C LEU A 52 3.24 -13.80 -2.09
N LEU A 53 2.27 -14.08 -2.95
CA LEU A 53 1.23 -13.12 -3.34
C LEU A 53 -0.06 -13.42 -2.55
N LEU A 54 -0.59 -12.42 -1.88
CA LEU A 54 -1.91 -12.45 -1.25
C LEU A 54 -2.88 -11.66 -2.13
N ILE A 55 -3.76 -12.38 -2.81
CA ILE A 55 -4.58 -11.82 -3.89
C ILE A 55 -6.05 -11.74 -3.43
N GLY A 56 -6.59 -10.53 -3.37
CA GLY A 56 -8.01 -10.27 -3.14
C GLY A 56 -8.84 -10.19 -4.42
N PRO A 57 -10.17 -10.04 -4.31
CA PRO A 57 -11.10 -10.10 -5.45
C PRO A 57 -11.08 -8.85 -6.35
N GLY A 58 -10.53 -7.73 -5.85
CA GLY A 58 -10.59 -6.41 -6.52
C GLY A 58 -9.42 -6.10 -7.43
N ASN A 59 -9.33 -4.82 -7.84
CA ASN A 59 -8.23 -4.30 -8.68
C ASN A 59 -6.86 -4.46 -7.99
N ASN A 60 -6.80 -4.32 -6.66
CA ASN A 60 -5.58 -4.52 -5.89
C ASN A 60 -5.00 -5.93 -6.10
N GLY A 61 -5.89 -6.95 -6.10
CA GLY A 61 -5.50 -8.31 -6.46
C GLY A 61 -5.02 -8.43 -7.91
N ALA A 62 -5.66 -7.73 -8.85
CA ALA A 62 -5.23 -7.70 -10.25
C ALA A 62 -3.84 -7.07 -10.42
N ASP A 63 -3.57 -5.93 -9.76
CA ASP A 63 -2.24 -5.30 -9.74
C ASP A 63 -1.18 -6.27 -9.21
N THR A 64 -1.54 -7.04 -8.16
CA THR A 64 -0.67 -8.05 -7.55
C THR A 64 -0.38 -9.22 -8.49
N ILE A 65 -1.39 -9.70 -9.26
CA ILE A 65 -1.20 -10.75 -10.26
C ILE A 65 -0.23 -10.29 -11.36
N TYR A 66 -0.44 -9.11 -11.92
CA TYR A 66 0.44 -8.56 -12.94
C TYR A 66 1.88 -8.33 -12.42
N ALA A 67 2.02 -7.84 -11.19
CA ALA A 67 3.34 -7.68 -10.57
C ALA A 67 4.03 -9.02 -10.35
N GLY A 68 3.30 -10.03 -9.87
CA GLY A 68 3.80 -11.40 -9.73
C GLY A 68 4.29 -12.00 -11.03
N ALA A 69 3.56 -11.80 -12.13
CA ALA A 69 3.97 -12.26 -13.47
C ALA A 69 5.31 -11.63 -13.91
N ARG A 70 5.50 -10.31 -13.62
CA ARG A 70 6.76 -9.63 -13.92
C ARG A 70 7.93 -10.15 -13.08
N LEU A 71 7.68 -10.45 -11.80
CA LEU A 71 8.67 -11.01 -10.90
C LEU A 71 9.04 -12.45 -11.30
N SER A 72 8.05 -13.26 -11.67
CA SER A 72 8.26 -14.60 -12.23
C SER A 72 9.10 -14.55 -13.51
N ALA A 73 8.81 -13.64 -14.43
CA ALA A 73 9.60 -13.45 -15.65
C ALA A 73 11.06 -13.04 -15.39
N LYS A 74 11.35 -12.48 -14.21
CA LYS A 74 12.71 -12.17 -13.75
C LYS A 74 13.41 -13.35 -13.04
N GLY A 75 12.76 -14.50 -12.97
CA GLY A 75 13.34 -15.74 -12.42
C GLY A 75 13.05 -15.96 -10.93
N HIS A 76 12.17 -15.18 -10.31
CA HIS A 76 11.73 -15.45 -8.94
C HIS A 76 10.68 -16.56 -8.89
N ARG A 77 10.60 -17.25 -7.76
CA ARG A 77 9.57 -18.27 -7.50
C ARG A 77 8.37 -17.58 -6.87
N VAL A 78 7.23 -17.60 -7.56
CA VAL A 78 6.03 -16.90 -7.14
C VAL A 78 4.96 -17.90 -6.75
N ASP A 79 4.54 -17.87 -5.49
CA ASP A 79 3.40 -18.59 -4.97
C ASP A 79 2.25 -17.60 -4.75
N ALA A 80 1.04 -17.95 -5.19
CA ALA A 80 -0.13 -17.10 -5.12
C ALA A 80 -1.24 -17.77 -4.31
N VAL A 81 -1.77 -17.05 -3.33
CA VAL A 81 -2.97 -17.43 -2.57
C VAL A 81 -4.09 -16.45 -2.91
N ILE A 82 -5.22 -16.97 -3.38
CA ILE A 82 -6.35 -16.15 -3.83
C ILE A 82 -7.49 -16.29 -2.84
N PHE A 83 -7.95 -15.16 -2.32
CA PHE A 83 -9.08 -15.07 -1.38
C PHE A 83 -10.31 -14.54 -2.09
N ASP A 84 -11.47 -15.17 -1.84
CA ASP A 84 -12.76 -14.79 -2.45
C ASP A 84 -12.62 -14.50 -3.96
N PRO A 85 -12.19 -15.49 -4.76
CA PRO A 85 -11.74 -15.23 -6.13
C PRO A 85 -12.87 -14.69 -7.00
N SER A 86 -12.64 -13.54 -7.66
CA SER A 86 -13.50 -13.09 -8.75
C SER A 86 -13.16 -13.85 -10.03
N GLU A 87 -14.16 -14.07 -10.89
CA GLU A 87 -13.95 -14.70 -12.21
C GLU A 87 -12.84 -13.97 -12.99
N LYS A 88 -12.87 -12.63 -12.97
CA LYS A 88 -11.85 -11.78 -13.60
C LYS A 88 -10.43 -12.11 -13.11
N ASN A 89 -10.22 -12.27 -11.80
CA ASN A 89 -8.88 -12.54 -11.26
C ASN A 89 -8.44 -13.99 -11.51
N LEU A 90 -9.37 -14.94 -11.55
CA LEU A 90 -9.07 -16.32 -11.96
C LEU A 90 -8.63 -16.41 -13.41
N GLU A 91 -9.35 -15.74 -14.32
CA GLU A 91 -8.96 -15.64 -15.74
C GLU A 91 -7.62 -14.92 -15.90
N LEU A 92 -7.42 -13.85 -15.14
CA LEU A 92 -6.19 -13.07 -15.19
C LEU A 92 -4.97 -13.90 -14.78
N ILE A 93 -5.02 -14.60 -13.65
CA ILE A 93 -3.88 -15.41 -13.21
C ILE A 93 -3.64 -16.61 -14.13
N ALA A 94 -4.68 -17.18 -14.72
CA ALA A 94 -4.54 -18.25 -15.70
C ALA A 94 -3.85 -17.78 -17.00
N ARG A 95 -4.07 -16.51 -17.39
CA ARG A 95 -3.49 -15.93 -18.60
C ARG A 95 -2.09 -15.35 -18.37
N GLU A 96 -1.89 -14.61 -17.28
CA GLU A 96 -0.71 -13.80 -17.04
C GLU A 96 0.27 -14.44 -16.04
N GLY A 97 -0.18 -15.36 -15.19
CA GLY A 97 0.64 -15.93 -14.11
C GLY A 97 1.89 -16.66 -14.61
N GLY A 98 1.85 -17.19 -15.85
CA GLY A 98 2.99 -17.89 -16.47
C GLY A 98 3.35 -19.20 -15.77
N GLU A 99 4.36 -19.91 -16.32
CA GLU A 99 4.83 -21.20 -15.78
C GLU A 99 5.51 -21.09 -14.40
N GLY A 100 5.97 -19.90 -14.04
CA GLY A 100 6.70 -19.65 -12.80
C GLY A 100 5.82 -19.27 -11.60
N THR A 101 4.49 -19.11 -11.80
CA THR A 101 3.55 -18.78 -10.74
C THR A 101 2.73 -20.00 -10.35
N ARG A 102 2.81 -20.39 -9.08
CA ARG A 102 2.05 -21.52 -8.55
C ARG A 102 0.91 -21.01 -7.68
N VAL A 103 -0.32 -21.35 -8.05
CA VAL A 103 -1.50 -21.07 -7.23
C VAL A 103 -1.61 -22.14 -6.14
N LEU A 104 -1.68 -21.71 -4.89
CA LEU A 104 -1.73 -22.57 -3.72
C LEU A 104 -3.10 -22.50 -3.04
N ASP A 105 -3.49 -23.60 -2.47
CA ASP A 105 -4.61 -23.67 -1.54
C ASP A 105 -4.22 -22.91 -0.25
N PRO A 106 -5.07 -21.98 0.23
CA PRO A 106 -4.82 -21.25 1.48
C PRO A 106 -4.52 -22.17 2.68
N GLU A 107 -5.26 -23.28 2.83
CA GLU A 107 -5.09 -24.19 3.97
C GLU A 107 -3.72 -24.89 3.94
N HIS A 108 -3.28 -25.36 2.79
CA HIS A 108 -1.97 -26.00 2.65
C HIS A 108 -0.79 -25.04 2.84
N THR A 109 -0.99 -23.77 2.55
CA THR A 109 0.08 -22.77 2.64
C THR A 109 0.33 -22.34 4.09
N LEU A 110 -0.68 -22.40 4.97
CA LEU A 110 -0.56 -22.04 6.38
C LEU A 110 0.49 -22.85 7.13
N GLU A 111 0.75 -24.09 6.73
CA GLU A 111 1.76 -24.94 7.35
C GLU A 111 3.22 -24.59 6.95
N HIS A 112 3.39 -23.81 5.87
CA HIS A 112 4.69 -23.54 5.25
C HIS A 112 4.98 -22.06 5.00
N LEU A 113 4.40 -21.15 5.79
CA LEU A 113 4.55 -19.69 5.65
C LEU A 113 5.98 -19.18 5.90
N THR A 114 6.82 -20.00 6.53
CA THR A 114 8.22 -19.63 6.76
C THR A 114 9.07 -19.93 5.53
N GLY A 115 9.89 -18.96 5.12
CA GLY A 115 10.83 -19.13 4.02
C GLY A 115 10.46 -18.42 2.72
N TYR A 116 9.48 -17.51 2.75
CA TYR A 116 9.31 -16.48 1.74
C TYR A 116 10.22 -15.30 2.06
N ASP A 117 10.93 -14.82 1.04
CA ASP A 117 11.79 -13.64 1.14
C ASP A 117 10.93 -12.35 1.12
N LEU A 118 9.80 -12.40 0.41
CA LEU A 118 8.87 -11.29 0.27
C LEU A 118 7.43 -11.78 0.28
N THR A 119 6.55 -11.07 0.98
CA THR A 119 5.10 -11.21 0.91
C THR A 119 4.52 -9.93 0.29
N ILE A 120 3.69 -10.06 -0.76
CA ILE A 120 2.98 -8.94 -1.39
C ILE A 120 1.52 -9.00 -0.96
N ASP A 121 1.09 -8.01 -0.18
CA ASP A 121 -0.29 -7.87 0.30
C ASP A 121 -1.11 -7.06 -0.70
N GLY A 122 -1.91 -7.77 -1.50
CA GLY A 122 -2.88 -7.21 -2.45
C GLY A 122 -4.31 -7.65 -2.18
N ILE A 123 -4.65 -8.00 -0.92
CA ILE A 123 -6.01 -8.46 -0.58
C ILE A 123 -7.00 -7.31 -0.69
N LEU A 124 -6.74 -6.20 -0.01
CA LEU A 124 -7.63 -5.04 0.03
C LEU A 124 -6.85 -3.75 -0.31
N GLY A 125 -7.47 -2.83 -1.01
CA GLY A 125 -6.91 -1.52 -1.37
C GLY A 125 -7.84 -0.37 -1.02
N THR A 126 -7.81 0.70 -1.79
CA THR A 126 -8.52 1.97 -1.58
C THR A 126 -10.02 1.84 -1.31
N GLY A 127 -10.67 0.77 -1.77
CA GLY A 127 -12.12 0.53 -1.61
C GLY A 127 -12.54 -0.07 -0.27
N SER A 128 -11.58 -0.52 0.54
CA SER A 128 -11.85 -1.26 1.77
C SER A 128 -12.07 -0.38 2.99
N SER A 129 -12.86 -0.89 3.92
CA SER A 129 -13.05 -0.32 5.25
C SER A 129 -13.25 -1.45 6.27
N GLY A 130 -12.68 -1.27 7.47
CA GLY A 130 -12.79 -2.26 8.55
C GLY A 130 -11.82 -3.42 8.43
N ALA A 131 -12.00 -4.44 9.28
CA ALA A 131 -11.15 -5.61 9.35
C ALA A 131 -11.31 -6.52 8.13
N VAL A 132 -10.22 -7.18 7.74
CA VAL A 132 -10.26 -8.28 6.78
C VAL A 132 -10.99 -9.47 7.41
N ARG A 133 -11.89 -10.09 6.67
CA ARG A 133 -12.78 -11.16 7.18
C ARG A 133 -12.58 -12.47 6.43
N GLY A 134 -13.22 -13.53 6.94
CA GLY A 134 -13.19 -14.86 6.32
C GLY A 134 -11.79 -15.45 6.27
N SER A 135 -11.54 -16.33 5.30
CA SER A 135 -10.26 -17.02 5.12
C SER A 135 -9.07 -16.07 4.99
N ALA A 136 -9.25 -14.92 4.34
CA ALA A 136 -8.23 -13.89 4.23
C ALA A 136 -7.84 -13.31 5.60
N GLY A 137 -8.83 -13.06 6.48
CA GLY A 137 -8.57 -12.58 7.84
C GLY A 137 -7.84 -13.60 8.70
N GLU A 138 -8.25 -14.86 8.63
CA GLU A 138 -7.60 -15.98 9.34
C GLU A 138 -6.14 -16.13 8.87
N TYR A 139 -5.94 -16.09 7.56
CA TYR A 139 -4.61 -16.16 6.95
C TYR A 139 -3.70 -15.01 7.38
N LEU A 140 -4.20 -13.77 7.35
CA LEU A 140 -3.47 -12.60 7.85
C LEU A 140 -3.15 -12.73 9.34
N GLY A 141 -4.02 -13.34 10.14
CA GLY A 141 -3.76 -13.58 11.57
C GLY A 141 -2.53 -14.47 11.78
N VAL A 142 -2.40 -15.56 11.01
CA VAL A 142 -1.24 -16.44 11.06
C VAL A 142 0.03 -15.75 10.58
N LEU A 143 -0.03 -15.02 9.45
CA LEU A 143 1.10 -14.24 8.95
C LEU A 143 1.53 -13.16 9.95
N ARG A 144 0.56 -12.49 10.59
CA ARG A 144 0.85 -11.48 11.60
C ARG A 144 1.56 -12.07 12.82
N ALA A 145 1.16 -13.24 13.28
CA ALA A 145 1.86 -13.96 14.34
C ALA A 145 3.29 -14.32 13.92
N ALA A 146 3.47 -14.85 12.70
CA ALA A 146 4.80 -15.13 12.15
C ALA A 146 5.66 -13.87 12.02
N GLN A 147 5.08 -12.74 11.65
CA GLN A 147 5.79 -11.45 11.60
C GLN A 147 6.26 -11.00 12.98
N LEU A 148 5.42 -11.12 14.01
CA LEU A 148 5.78 -10.79 15.39
C LEU A 148 6.91 -11.69 15.95
N ASP A 149 6.94 -12.94 15.50
CA ASP A 149 8.00 -13.90 15.84
C ASP A 149 9.29 -13.69 15.02
N GLY A 150 9.33 -12.73 14.09
CA GLY A 150 10.48 -12.49 13.20
C GLY A 150 10.73 -13.61 12.18
N LYS A 151 9.69 -14.39 11.84
CA LYS A 151 9.76 -15.52 10.89
C LYS A 151 9.24 -15.18 9.49
N LEU A 152 8.66 -14.00 9.30
CA LEU A 152 8.20 -13.51 8.01
C LEU A 152 9.29 -12.67 7.35
N GLY A 153 9.49 -12.85 6.04
CA GLY A 153 10.34 -11.96 5.24
C GLY A 153 9.76 -10.58 5.08
N ALA A 154 10.30 -9.79 4.16
CA ALA A 154 9.81 -8.46 3.88
C ALA A 154 8.33 -8.46 3.45
N VAL A 155 7.61 -7.37 3.76
CA VAL A 155 6.20 -7.18 3.40
C VAL A 155 6.05 -5.93 2.53
N LEU A 156 5.51 -6.12 1.33
CA LEU A 156 5.12 -5.04 0.41
C LEU A 156 3.59 -4.96 0.34
N ALA A 157 3.02 -3.81 0.70
CA ALA A 157 1.59 -3.60 0.53
C ALA A 157 1.29 -2.88 -0.80
N VAL A 158 0.28 -3.35 -1.50
CA VAL A 158 -0.23 -2.73 -2.73
C VAL A 158 -1.34 -1.76 -2.33
N ASP A 159 -1.15 -0.49 -2.65
CA ASP A 159 -2.01 0.65 -2.36
C ASP A 159 -2.12 0.98 -0.85
N THR A 160 -2.43 0.03 -0.01
CA THR A 160 -2.50 0.13 1.44
C THR A 160 -2.41 -1.25 2.08
N PRO A 161 -1.82 -1.41 3.28
CA PRO A 161 -1.87 -2.69 3.97
C PRO A 161 -3.32 -3.10 4.25
N SER A 162 -3.64 -4.37 4.02
CA SER A 162 -4.98 -4.91 4.26
C SER A 162 -5.36 -4.80 5.75
N GLY A 163 -6.55 -4.28 6.02
CA GLY A 163 -7.00 -3.93 7.38
C GLY A 163 -6.77 -2.49 7.78
N VAL A 164 -6.06 -1.68 6.98
CA VAL A 164 -5.89 -0.24 7.20
C VAL A 164 -7.01 0.53 6.48
N ASP A 165 -7.79 1.33 7.23
CA ASP A 165 -8.89 2.12 6.69
C ASP A 165 -8.37 3.41 6.04
N ASN A 166 -8.52 3.53 4.73
CA ASN A 166 -8.07 4.68 3.94
C ASN A 166 -8.86 5.97 4.19
N ASN A 167 -10.05 5.88 4.78
CA ASN A 167 -10.90 7.04 5.05
C ASN A 167 -10.76 7.57 6.48
N ARG A 168 -10.30 6.73 7.40
CA ARG A 168 -10.14 7.07 8.83
C ARG A 168 -8.69 7.04 9.28
N GLY A 169 -7.81 6.37 8.53
CA GLY A 169 -6.43 6.16 8.92
C GLY A 169 -6.28 5.23 10.12
N THR A 170 -7.30 4.43 10.45
CA THR A 170 -7.28 3.47 11.56
C THR A 170 -6.85 2.09 11.09
N VAL A 171 -6.31 1.28 11.99
CA VAL A 171 -5.94 -0.11 11.72
C VAL A 171 -6.94 -1.04 12.39
N HIS A 172 -7.35 -2.05 11.64
CA HIS A 172 -8.21 -3.14 12.10
C HIS A 172 -7.43 -4.45 12.00
N GLU A 173 -7.12 -5.03 13.14
CA GLU A 173 -6.43 -6.32 13.18
C GLU A 173 -7.34 -7.48 12.70
N PRO A 174 -6.77 -8.53 12.06
CA PRO A 174 -5.34 -8.68 11.76
C PRO A 174 -4.91 -7.85 10.54
N SER A 175 -3.74 -7.21 10.66
CA SER A 175 -3.11 -6.42 9.60
C SER A 175 -1.60 -6.61 9.65
N LEU A 176 -0.96 -6.82 8.50
CA LEU A 176 0.50 -6.87 8.41
C LEU A 176 1.09 -5.46 8.54
N ARG A 177 2.26 -5.38 9.15
CA ARG A 177 3.09 -4.18 9.01
C ARG A 177 3.91 -4.30 7.74
N ALA A 178 3.66 -3.45 6.78
CA ALA A 178 4.46 -3.39 5.58
C ALA A 178 5.82 -2.74 5.87
N ASP A 179 6.87 -3.27 5.27
CA ASP A 179 8.17 -2.59 5.19
C ASP A 179 8.07 -1.45 4.17
N ARG A 180 7.26 -1.66 3.14
CA ARG A 180 6.98 -0.67 2.10
C ARG A 180 5.53 -0.77 1.62
N THR A 181 4.95 0.38 1.28
CA THR A 181 3.65 0.47 0.61
C THR A 181 3.81 1.21 -0.70
N VAL A 182 3.34 0.62 -1.80
CA VAL A 182 3.23 1.29 -3.10
C VAL A 182 1.82 1.83 -3.23
N THR A 183 1.67 3.14 -3.27
CA THR A 183 0.35 3.79 -3.40
C THR A 183 0.27 4.62 -4.68
N PHE A 184 -0.92 4.85 -5.20
CA PHE A 184 -1.13 5.38 -6.54
C PHE A 184 -1.89 6.70 -6.52
N ILE A 185 -1.52 7.61 -7.45
CA ILE A 185 -2.17 8.89 -7.76
C ILE A 185 -2.08 9.89 -6.61
N GLY A 186 -2.36 9.48 -5.36
CA GLY A 186 -2.30 10.36 -4.19
C GLY A 186 -2.08 9.62 -2.89
N HIS A 187 -1.39 10.26 -1.95
CA HIS A 187 -1.30 9.76 -0.58
C HIS A 187 -2.68 9.77 0.08
N LYS A 188 -3.06 8.64 0.70
CA LYS A 188 -4.30 8.48 1.45
C LYS A 188 -4.10 8.77 2.94
N LEU A 189 -5.19 8.87 3.70
CA LEU A 189 -5.17 9.26 5.11
C LEU A 189 -4.17 8.49 5.99
N PRO A 190 -3.95 7.18 5.84
CA PRO A 190 -2.94 6.46 6.63
C PRO A 190 -1.55 7.07 6.56
N ALA A 191 -1.16 7.66 5.42
CA ALA A 191 0.14 8.31 5.24
C ALA A 191 0.35 9.57 6.11
N GLY A 192 -0.73 10.12 6.68
CA GLY A 192 -0.72 11.33 7.50
C GLY A 192 -1.16 11.10 8.96
N THR A 193 -1.39 9.86 9.38
CA THR A 193 -1.87 9.53 10.72
C THR A 193 -0.80 8.80 11.55
N CYS A 194 -1.06 8.62 12.85
CA CYS A 194 -0.19 7.83 13.74
C CYS A 194 -0.09 6.35 13.34
N HIS A 195 -1.01 5.86 12.53
CA HIS A 195 -0.99 4.49 12.00
C HIS A 195 -0.15 4.31 10.73
N SER A 196 0.54 5.36 10.26
CA SER A 196 1.48 5.27 9.14
C SER A 196 2.59 4.23 9.36
N VAL A 197 2.89 3.90 10.61
CA VAL A 197 3.81 2.82 11.00
C VAL A 197 3.41 1.45 10.42
N HIS A 198 2.14 1.21 10.11
CA HIS A 198 1.71 -0.02 9.44
C HIS A 198 2.00 0.00 7.93
N SER A 199 2.18 1.17 7.34
CA SER A 199 2.44 1.34 5.91
C SER A 199 3.93 1.34 5.56
N GLY A 200 4.83 1.39 6.54
CA GLY A 200 6.28 1.43 6.30
C GLY A 200 6.72 2.64 5.45
N ASP A 201 7.67 2.41 4.55
CA ASP A 201 8.13 3.41 3.59
C ASP A 201 7.12 3.53 2.42
N ILE A 202 6.40 4.66 2.36
CA ILE A 202 5.33 4.85 1.37
C ILE A 202 5.89 5.47 0.09
N LYS A 203 5.80 4.72 -1.01
CA LYS A 203 6.15 5.16 -2.36
C LYS A 203 4.90 5.54 -3.14
N LEU A 204 4.83 6.78 -3.58
CA LEU A 204 3.74 7.29 -4.40
C LEU A 204 4.12 7.28 -5.88
N TYR A 205 3.25 6.69 -6.69
CA TYR A 205 3.35 6.69 -8.16
C TYR A 205 2.12 7.38 -8.76
N ASP A 206 2.34 8.37 -9.60
CA ASP A 206 1.28 9.15 -10.26
C ASP A 206 0.62 8.42 -11.43
N LEU A 207 1.15 7.26 -11.82
CA LEU A 207 0.72 6.43 -12.93
C LEU A 207 0.67 7.17 -14.29
N GLY A 208 1.43 8.29 -14.41
CA GLY A 208 1.45 9.14 -15.60
C GLY A 208 0.23 10.04 -15.74
N VAL A 209 -0.47 10.30 -14.63
CA VAL A 209 -1.60 11.24 -14.52
C VAL A 209 -1.36 12.25 -13.39
N PRO A 210 -0.22 13.00 -13.43
CA PRO A 210 0.21 13.84 -12.31
C PRO A 210 -0.80 14.95 -11.97
N GLU A 211 -1.66 15.32 -12.91
CA GLU A 211 -2.65 16.38 -12.73
C GLU A 211 -4.01 15.88 -12.21
N ALA A 212 -4.17 14.56 -12.03
CA ALA A 212 -5.45 13.98 -11.65
C ALA A 212 -6.08 14.61 -10.39
N LEU A 213 -5.25 15.02 -9.43
CA LEU A 213 -5.71 15.62 -8.16
C LEU A 213 -5.72 17.16 -8.14
N ASN A 214 -5.34 17.86 -9.22
CA ASN A 214 -5.23 19.32 -9.23
C ASN A 214 -6.55 20.03 -8.88
N SER A 215 -7.69 19.46 -9.24
CA SER A 215 -9.01 20.01 -8.92
C SER A 215 -9.52 19.65 -7.51
N HIS A 216 -8.80 18.80 -6.78
CA HIS A 216 -9.22 18.28 -5.48
C HIS A 216 -8.52 19.00 -4.34
N LYS A 217 -9.28 19.53 -3.38
CA LYS A 217 -8.72 20.08 -2.15
C LYS A 217 -8.24 18.93 -1.25
N PRO A 218 -6.97 18.90 -0.84
CA PRO A 218 -6.47 17.83 0.03
C PRO A 218 -7.22 17.82 1.37
N ALA A 219 -7.48 16.62 1.88
CA ALA A 219 -8.12 16.39 3.17
C ALA A 219 -7.20 16.79 4.34
N LEU A 220 -5.90 16.54 4.20
CA LEU A 220 -4.88 16.90 5.18
C LEU A 220 -3.62 17.42 4.45
N ARG A 221 -2.83 18.17 5.18
CA ARG A 221 -1.47 18.57 4.79
C ARG A 221 -0.51 18.15 5.90
N VAL A 222 0.50 17.38 5.54
CA VAL A 222 1.56 16.99 6.46
C VAL A 222 2.78 17.82 6.14
N LEU A 223 3.21 18.61 7.11
CA LEU A 223 4.38 19.47 6.99
C LEU A 223 5.65 18.61 7.06
N ASP A 224 6.60 18.89 6.19
CA ASP A 224 7.94 18.34 6.26
C ASP A 224 8.91 19.32 6.95
N ARG A 225 10.17 18.93 7.02
CA ARG A 225 11.19 19.74 7.72
C ARG A 225 11.43 21.10 7.07
N GLU A 226 11.25 21.20 5.76
CA GLU A 226 11.47 22.44 5.01
C GLU A 226 10.31 23.40 5.25
N ASP A 227 9.07 22.90 5.25
CA ASP A 227 7.89 23.69 5.60
C ASP A 227 8.01 24.32 6.99
N TYR A 228 8.53 23.57 7.98
CA TYR A 228 8.75 24.14 9.32
C TYR A 228 9.77 25.26 9.34
N ARG A 229 10.81 25.22 8.47
CA ARG A 229 11.79 26.30 8.36
C ARG A 229 11.19 27.58 7.83
N GLU A 230 10.22 27.48 6.93
CA GLU A 230 9.50 28.64 6.38
C GLU A 230 8.48 29.21 7.37
N LEU A 231 7.86 28.35 8.20
CA LEU A 231 6.84 28.76 9.16
C LEU A 231 7.41 29.33 10.45
N ILE A 232 8.62 28.93 10.83
CA ILE A 232 9.25 29.37 12.08
C ILE A 232 10.20 30.54 11.76
N GLU A 233 9.74 31.75 12.04
CA GLU A 233 10.57 32.94 11.92
C GLU A 233 11.80 32.86 12.83
N VAL A 234 12.97 33.10 12.27
CA VAL A 234 14.20 33.21 13.05
C VAL A 234 14.15 34.51 13.86
N PRO A 235 14.42 34.48 15.18
CA PRO A 235 14.48 35.71 15.99
C PRO A 235 15.51 36.69 15.42
N ASP A 236 15.13 37.95 15.33
CA ASP A 236 16.01 39.06 15.02
C ASP A 236 16.54 39.75 16.30
N GLU A 237 17.38 40.78 16.13
CA GLU A 237 17.96 41.53 17.26
C GLU A 237 16.94 42.33 18.09
N HIS A 238 15.73 42.55 17.54
CA HIS A 238 14.62 43.23 18.24
C HIS A 238 13.61 42.24 18.84
N SER A 239 13.81 40.96 18.64
CA SER A 239 12.91 39.94 19.16
C SER A 239 13.03 39.78 20.68
N HIS A 240 11.90 39.80 21.36
CA HIS A 240 11.83 39.54 22.80
C HIS A 240 10.61 38.66 23.15
N LYS A 241 10.49 38.28 24.43
CA LYS A 241 9.49 37.30 24.91
C LYS A 241 8.02 37.58 24.56
N TYR A 242 7.68 38.80 24.15
CA TYR A 242 6.32 39.16 23.75
C TYR A 242 6.14 39.46 22.27
N THR A 243 7.19 39.76 21.48
CA THR A 243 7.07 40.08 20.09
C THR A 243 6.70 38.87 19.22
N ARG A 244 7.01 37.67 19.70
CA ARG A 244 6.71 36.40 19.02
C ARG A 244 5.41 35.74 19.47
N GLY A 245 4.60 36.44 20.25
CA GLY A 245 3.32 35.97 20.77
C GLY A 245 3.40 35.26 22.10
N VAL A 246 2.26 34.91 22.65
CA VAL A 246 2.11 34.19 23.93
C VAL A 246 1.38 32.89 23.66
N LEU A 247 1.97 31.78 24.04
CA LEU A 247 1.35 30.46 23.95
C LEU A 247 0.63 30.14 25.28
N GLY A 248 -0.67 29.95 25.20
CA GLY A 248 -1.47 29.37 26.31
C GLY A 248 -1.70 27.87 26.00
N MET A 249 -1.40 27.00 26.97
CA MET A 249 -1.67 25.57 26.87
C MET A 249 -2.69 25.16 27.95
N LEU A 250 -3.78 24.53 27.47
CA LEU A 250 -4.73 23.81 28.32
C LEU A 250 -4.40 22.32 28.21
N THR A 251 -3.90 21.76 29.29
CA THR A 251 -3.56 20.33 29.35
C THR A 251 -4.53 19.60 30.24
N GLY A 252 -4.91 18.39 29.84
CA GLY A 252 -5.73 17.47 30.60
C GLY A 252 -4.99 16.17 30.88
N SER A 253 -5.43 15.41 31.88
CA SER A 253 -5.06 14.00 32.07
C SER A 253 -6.21 13.11 31.62
N PHE A 254 -5.91 11.98 31.00
CA PHE A 254 -6.86 10.91 30.73
C PHE A 254 -6.79 9.89 31.85
#